data_7014b1b70d165a229e441e8b64b941e0
#
_entry.id   7014b1b70d165a229e441e8b64b941e0
#
_cell.length_a   1.000
_cell.length_b   1.000
_cell.length_c   1.000
_cell.angle_alpha   90.00
_cell.angle_beta   90.00
_cell.angle_gamma   90.00
#
_symmetry.space_group_name_H-M   'P 1'
#
loop_
_entity.id
_entity.type
_entity.pdbx_description
1 polymer ?
#
loop_
_entity_poly.entity_id
_entity_poly.type
_entity_poly.pdbx_seq_one_letter_code
_entity_poly.pdbx_strand_id
1 'polypeptide(L)'
;MEISKKMVGTVINKWANTNIVWNSNPDLAEFLYKLIVQTKKEKVVVRILREDFYNIEIGDTVEIVEKKELSLFTRCNFPYYEFVRKIN
;
A
#
# COMPACT_ATOMS: atom_id res chain seq x y z
N MET A 1 18.24 -3.93 7.57
CA MET A 1 17.51 -3.16 8.60
C MET A 1 16.28 -2.51 7.96
N GLU A 2 15.13 -2.67 8.56
CA GLU A 2 13.91 -2.04 8.09
C GLU A 2 13.58 -0.83 8.94
N ILE A 3 13.25 0.28 8.28
CA ILE A 3 12.78 1.50 8.93
C ILE A 3 11.31 1.66 8.58
N SER A 4 10.47 1.89 9.56
CA SER A 4 9.04 2.08 9.34
C SER A 4 8.55 3.38 9.97
N LYS A 5 7.61 4.04 9.30
CA LYS A 5 7.01 5.29 9.76
C LYS A 5 5.52 5.29 9.43
N LYS A 6 4.70 5.49 10.43
CA LYS A 6 3.25 5.56 10.25
C LYS A 6 2.84 6.96 9.81
N MET A 7 1.83 7.02 8.96
CA MET A 7 1.26 8.27 8.49
C MET A 7 -0.21 8.10 8.18
N VAL A 8 -0.91 9.21 8.00
CA VAL A 8 -2.34 9.23 7.74
C VAL A 8 -2.58 9.95 6.43
N GLY A 9 -3.53 9.46 5.66
CA GLY A 9 -3.92 10.10 4.41
C GLY A 9 -5.33 9.76 4.00
N THR A 10 -5.77 10.36 2.91
CA THR A 10 -7.11 10.17 2.35
C THR A 10 -7.03 9.35 1.07
N VAL A 11 -7.88 8.34 0.96
CA VAL A 11 -7.94 7.52 -0.26
C VAL A 11 -8.57 8.34 -1.38
N ILE A 12 -7.81 8.56 -2.44
CA ILE A 12 -8.28 9.31 -3.61
C ILE A 12 -8.58 8.44 -4.81
N ASN A 13 -8.06 7.21 -4.82
CA ASN A 13 -8.37 6.24 -5.86
C ASN A 13 -8.09 4.83 -5.38
N LYS A 14 -8.68 3.85 -6.07
CA LYS A 14 -8.47 2.43 -5.80
C LYS A 14 -8.12 1.73 -7.10
N TRP A 15 -7.21 0.77 -7.01
CA TRP A 15 -6.76 0.04 -8.19
C TRP A 15 -6.68 -1.45 -7.87
N ALA A 16 -7.22 -2.26 -8.77
CA ALA A 16 -7.13 -3.71 -8.67
C ALA A 16 -6.82 -4.29 -10.05
N ASN A 17 -5.86 -5.19 -10.11
CA ASN A 17 -5.54 -5.91 -11.33
C ASN A 17 -6.04 -7.35 -11.21
N THR A 18 -7.18 -7.62 -11.82
CA THR A 18 -7.80 -8.95 -11.79
C THR A 18 -7.28 -9.89 -12.88
N ASN A 19 -6.43 -9.39 -13.78
CA ASN A 19 -5.94 -10.19 -14.91
C ASN A 19 -4.83 -11.18 -14.56
N ILE A 20 -4.32 -11.14 -13.31
CA ILE A 20 -3.23 -12.00 -12.86
C ILE A 20 -3.75 -13.22 -12.08
N VAL A 21 -5.04 -13.46 -12.10
CA VAL A 21 -5.71 -14.53 -11.34
C VAL A 21 -5.20 -15.94 -11.71
N TRP A 22 -4.57 -16.08 -12.87
CA TRP A 22 -4.08 -17.35 -13.37
C TRP A 22 -2.79 -17.83 -12.69
N ASN A 23 -2.05 -16.93 -12.08
CA ASN A 23 -0.86 -17.31 -11.36
C ASN A 23 -1.21 -17.59 -9.91
N SER A 24 -1.18 -18.85 -9.54
CA SER A 24 -1.47 -19.29 -8.19
C SER A 24 -0.35 -19.00 -7.20
N ASN A 25 0.55 -18.07 -7.53
CA ASN A 25 1.60 -17.66 -6.63
C ASN A 25 1.04 -16.68 -5.59
N PRO A 26 0.95 -17.07 -4.30
CA PRO A 26 0.39 -16.21 -3.27
C PRO A 26 1.17 -14.91 -3.05
N ASP A 27 2.45 -14.90 -3.39
CA ASP A 27 3.27 -13.70 -3.25
C ASP A 27 2.85 -12.61 -4.22
N LEU A 28 2.33 -12.98 -5.38
CA LEU A 28 1.83 -12.02 -6.37
C LEU A 28 0.46 -11.46 -5.99
N ALA A 29 -0.31 -12.17 -5.18
CA ALA A 29 -1.63 -11.71 -4.76
C ALA A 29 -1.55 -10.43 -3.95
N GLU A 30 -0.46 -10.19 -3.24
CA GLU A 30 -0.25 -8.98 -2.46
C GLU A 30 -0.11 -7.74 -3.33
N PHE A 31 0.23 -7.90 -4.60
CA PHE A 31 0.42 -6.78 -5.53
C PHE A 31 -0.82 -6.48 -6.37
N LEU A 32 -1.90 -7.26 -6.20
CA LEU A 32 -3.09 -7.11 -7.02
C LEU A 32 -3.97 -5.93 -6.62
N TYR A 33 -3.87 -5.49 -5.38
CA TYR A 33 -4.73 -4.46 -4.82
C TYR A 33 -3.91 -3.30 -4.30
N LYS A 34 -4.29 -2.09 -4.71
CA LYS A 34 -3.58 -0.88 -4.32
C LYS A 34 -4.56 0.26 -4.07
N LEU A 35 -4.16 1.16 -3.20
CA LEU A 35 -4.85 2.43 -2.96
C LEU A 35 -3.92 3.57 -3.38
N ILE A 36 -4.50 4.63 -3.91
CA ILE A 36 -3.78 5.89 -4.06
C ILE A 36 -4.22 6.76 -2.90
N VAL A 37 -3.27 7.15 -2.06
CA VAL A 37 -3.54 7.89 -0.83
C VAL A 37 -2.82 9.23 -0.88
N GLN A 38 -3.58 10.29 -0.59
CA GLN A 38 -3.02 11.64 -0.48
C GLN A 38 -2.61 11.87 0.97
N THR A 39 -1.32 12.01 1.20
CA THR A 39 -0.78 12.44 2.49
C THR A 39 -0.61 13.96 2.50
N LYS A 40 -0.10 14.51 3.59
CA LYS A 40 0.18 15.93 3.68
C LYS A 40 1.24 16.41 2.68
N LYS A 41 2.13 15.50 2.28
CA LYS A 41 3.27 15.85 1.43
C LYS A 41 3.08 15.43 -0.02
N GLU A 42 2.50 14.25 -0.26
CA GLU A 42 2.49 13.66 -1.59
C GLU A 42 1.41 12.61 -1.74
N LYS A 43 1.19 12.19 -2.97
CA LYS A 43 0.36 11.03 -3.29
C LYS A 43 1.24 9.80 -3.27
N VAL A 44 0.79 8.74 -2.62
CA VAL A 44 1.53 7.50 -2.52
C VAL A 44 0.68 6.32 -2.93
N VAL A 45 1.33 5.30 -3.48
CA VAL A 45 0.68 4.04 -3.84
C VAL A 45 0.83 3.09 -2.67
N VAL A 46 -0.29 2.62 -2.13
CA VAL A 46 -0.34 1.81 -0.92
C VAL A 46 -0.78 0.40 -1.27
N ARG A 47 -0.02 -0.59 -0.82
CA ARG A 47 -0.38 -2.00 -0.94
C ARG A 47 -1.44 -2.33 0.09
N ILE A 48 -2.43 -3.10 -0.32
CA ILE A 48 -3.53 -3.47 0.56
C ILE A 48 -3.96 -4.89 0.27
N LEU A 49 -4.38 -5.62 1.30
CA LEU A 49 -4.91 -6.95 1.15
C LEU A 49 -6.31 -6.89 0.54
N ARG A 50 -6.67 -7.94 -0.20
CA ARG A 50 -7.97 -8.04 -0.84
C ARG A 50 -9.14 -7.78 0.11
N GLU A 51 -9.08 -8.36 1.30
CA GLU A 51 -10.14 -8.23 2.31
C GLU A 51 -10.35 -6.79 2.72
N ASP A 52 -9.26 -6.07 2.94
CA ASP A 52 -9.30 -4.67 3.35
C ASP A 52 -9.71 -3.77 2.19
N PHE A 53 -9.29 -4.11 0.98
CA PHE A 53 -9.58 -3.32 -0.22
C PHE A 53 -11.08 -3.11 -0.44
N TYR A 54 -11.88 -4.14 -0.23
CA TYR A 54 -13.33 -4.05 -0.43
C TYR A 54 -14.05 -3.30 0.69
N ASN A 55 -13.38 -3.10 1.82
CA ASN A 55 -13.94 -2.35 2.96
C ASN A 55 -13.54 -0.89 2.96
N ILE A 56 -12.69 -0.46 2.03
CA ILE A 56 -12.21 0.90 1.93
C ILE A 56 -12.88 1.58 0.72
N GLU A 57 -13.29 2.83 0.92
CA GLU A 57 -13.89 3.63 -0.15
C GLU A 57 -13.08 4.90 -0.40
N ILE A 58 -13.24 5.45 -1.59
CA ILE A 58 -12.63 6.74 -1.93
C ILE A 58 -13.19 7.80 -1.00
N GLY A 59 -12.31 8.60 -0.40
CA GLY A 59 -12.67 9.59 0.61
C GLY A 59 -12.41 9.14 2.03
N ASP A 60 -12.15 7.86 2.25
CA ASP A 60 -11.84 7.35 3.59
C ASP A 60 -10.48 7.84 4.07
N THR A 61 -10.37 8.07 5.38
CA THR A 61 -9.10 8.37 6.02
C THR A 61 -8.50 7.07 6.53
N VAL A 62 -7.25 6.84 6.16
CA VAL A 62 -6.57 5.58 6.48
C VAL A 62 -5.21 5.85 7.11
N GLU A 63 -4.79 4.91 7.95
CA GLU A 63 -3.43 4.88 8.47
C GLU A 63 -2.62 3.94 7.60
N ILE A 64 -1.47 4.41 7.16
CA ILE A 64 -0.55 3.64 6.33
C ILE A 64 0.83 3.67 6.96
N VAL A 65 1.68 2.75 6.57
CA VAL A 65 3.05 2.69 7.04
C VAL A 65 3.99 2.77 5.85
N GLU A 66 4.96 3.66 5.94
CA GLU A 66 6.09 3.72 5.01
C GLU A 66 7.16 2.78 5.54
N LYS A 67 7.55 1.83 4.72
CA LYS A 67 8.62 0.90 5.02
C LYS A 67 9.77 1.12 4.06
N LYS A 68 10.97 1.13 4.59
CA LYS A 68 12.17 1.29 3.80
C LYS A 68 13.17 0.25 4.24
N GLU A 69 13.53 -0.63 3.32
CA GLU A 69 14.53 -1.65 3.59
C GLU A 69 15.90 -1.14 3.21
N LEU A 70 16.81 -1.11 4.17
CA LEU A 70 18.20 -0.76 3.94
C LEU A 70 18.98 -2.03 3.67
N SER A 71 19.42 -2.22 2.43
CA SER A 71 20.24 -3.36 2.03
C SER A 71 21.62 -2.90 1.62
N LEU A 72 22.64 -3.61 2.10
CA LEU A 72 24.01 -3.37 1.69
C LEU A 72 24.27 -3.81 0.25
N PHE A 73 23.40 -4.66 -0.27
CA PHE A 73 23.57 -5.25 -1.61
C PHE A 73 22.81 -4.53 -2.70
N THR A 74 21.84 -3.70 -2.35
CA THR A 74 21.08 -2.92 -3.32
C THR A 74 21.24 -1.45 -3.03
N ARG A 75 21.58 -0.68 -4.07
CA ARG A 75 21.71 0.78 -3.94
C ARG A 75 20.37 1.50 -4.02
N CYS A 76 19.29 0.75 -4.28
CA CYS A 76 17.96 1.33 -4.43
C CYS A 76 17.14 1.01 -3.18
N ASN A 77 17.06 1.97 -2.27
CA ASN A 77 16.24 1.88 -1.08
C ASN A 77 14.95 2.67 -1.29
N PHE A 78 14.10 2.18 -2.22
CA PHE A 78 12.82 2.83 -2.47
C PHE A 78 11.85 2.49 -1.34
N PRO A 79 11.21 3.49 -0.73
CA PRO A 79 10.18 3.22 0.25
C PRO A 79 8.97 2.60 -0.43
N TYR A 80 8.29 1.73 0.31
CA TYR A 80 7.00 1.22 -0.10
C TYR A 80 6.01 1.45 1.03
N TYR A 81 4.72 1.46 0.69
CA TYR A 81 3.66 1.81 1.63
C TYR A 81 2.69 0.67 1.75
N GLU A 82 2.26 0.39 2.98
CA GLU A 82 1.28 -0.65 3.26
C GLU A 82 0.13 -0.08 4.08
N PHE A 83 -1.06 -0.58 3.81
CA PHE A 83 -2.26 -0.24 4.57
C PHE A 83 -2.19 -0.84 5.97
N VAL A 84 -2.52 -0.04 6.98
CA VAL A 84 -2.59 -0.49 8.37
C VAL A 84 -4.05 -0.63 8.78
N ARG A 85 -4.84 0.44 8.72
CA ARG A 85 -6.24 0.41 9.14
C ARG A 85 -7.00 1.64 8.62
N LYS A 86 -8.32 1.52 8.62
CA LYS A 86 -9.22 2.63 8.37
C LYS A 86 -9.43 3.40 9.67
N ILE A 87 -9.32 4.73 9.61
CA ILE A 87 -9.44 5.57 10.81
C ILE A 87 -10.86 6.06 11.02
N ASN A 88 -11.57 6.40 9.94
CA ASN A 88 -12.94 6.93 10.08
C ASN A 88 -14.00 5.88 9.83
#